data_035541e08c58c11bd1d8564ae7ac57a6
#
_entry.id   035541e08c58c11bd1d8564ae7ac57a6
#
_cell.length_a   1.000
_cell.length_b   1.000
_cell.length_c   1.000
_cell.angle_alpha   90.00
_cell.angle_beta   90.00
_cell.angle_gamma   90.00
#
_symmetry.space_group_name_H-M   'P 1'
#
loop_
_entity.id
_entity.type
_entity.pdbx_description
1 polymer ?
#
loop_
_entity_poly.entity_id
_entity_poly.type
_entity_poly.pdbx_seq_one_letter_code
_entity_poly.pdbx_strand_id
1 'polypeptide(L)'
;IKTIPVINSAIKNNSEVILYETGQHPEKAKNLIKKISGDFKHVKFVNGTKDIGTYTGLLNLMIVSLFKIIFKKNKNMKDQLCIVHGDTLSTLIGAFIVKRNKGKLVLLEAGKSFPGMLKHFPESFVRYYVAKLSDYLIVNDSDHKEQLIKWSVKGEILTIARNTIYDSLNLVSLENKIEKNKVTIS
;
A
#
# COMPACT_ATOMS: atom_id res chain seq x y z
N ILE A 1 7.82 4.14 -0.46
CA ILE A 1 9.11 3.69 -1.05
C ILE A 1 9.06 2.20 -1.37
N LYS A 2 8.69 1.30 -0.47
CA LYS A 2 8.69 -0.16 -0.66
C LYS A 2 7.82 -0.70 -1.80
N THR A 3 6.78 0.02 -2.20
CA THR A 3 5.89 -0.36 -3.31
C THR A 3 6.42 0.02 -4.70
N ILE A 4 7.41 0.93 -4.79
CA ILE A 4 7.98 1.39 -6.06
C ILE A 4 8.54 0.23 -6.91
N PRO A 5 9.34 -0.70 -6.37
CA PRO A 5 9.85 -1.82 -7.16
C PRO A 5 8.75 -2.68 -7.77
N VAL A 6 7.67 -2.89 -7.02
CA VAL A 6 6.50 -3.66 -7.49
C VAL A 6 5.81 -2.93 -8.63
N ILE A 7 5.60 -1.62 -8.50
CA ILE A 7 5.00 -0.76 -9.53
C ILE A 7 5.86 -0.76 -10.79
N ASN A 8 7.16 -0.48 -10.65
CA ASN A 8 8.09 -0.45 -11.78
C ASN A 8 8.21 -1.81 -12.49
N SER A 9 8.17 -2.91 -11.71
CA SER A 9 8.17 -4.26 -12.28
C SER A 9 6.89 -4.54 -13.07
N ALA A 10 5.72 -4.13 -12.56
CA ALA A 10 4.45 -4.28 -13.26
C ALA A 10 4.45 -3.51 -14.59
N ILE A 11 4.90 -2.25 -14.59
CA ILE A 11 5.02 -1.42 -15.80
C ILE A 11 5.98 -2.06 -16.81
N LYS A 12 7.15 -2.53 -16.33
CA LYS A 12 8.14 -3.20 -17.18
C LYS A 12 7.60 -4.48 -17.85
N ASN A 13 6.67 -5.15 -17.19
CA ASN A 13 5.99 -6.32 -17.74
C ASN A 13 4.70 -5.96 -18.51
N ASN A 14 4.58 -4.73 -19.00
CA ASN A 14 3.46 -4.23 -19.79
C ASN A 14 2.09 -4.33 -19.11
N SER A 15 2.05 -4.31 -17.77
CA SER A 15 0.80 -4.26 -17.02
C SER A 15 0.28 -2.83 -16.94
N GLU A 16 -1.02 -2.63 -17.15
CA GLU A 16 -1.66 -1.33 -16.90
C GLU A 16 -1.66 -1.07 -15.38
N VAL A 17 -1.04 0.03 -14.96
CA VAL A 17 -0.93 0.41 -13.54
C VAL A 17 -1.78 1.65 -13.26
N ILE A 18 -2.61 1.56 -12.23
CA ILE A 18 -3.41 2.68 -11.71
C ILE A 18 -3.04 2.89 -10.24
N LEU A 19 -2.49 4.07 -9.94
CA LEU A 19 -2.16 4.47 -8.57
C LEU A 19 -3.34 5.21 -7.95
N TYR A 20 -3.89 4.68 -6.85
CA TYR A 20 -4.96 5.33 -6.09
C TYR A 20 -4.38 6.01 -4.85
N GLU A 21 -4.59 7.32 -4.75
CA GLU A 21 -4.19 8.14 -3.61
C GLU A 21 -5.39 8.38 -2.68
N THR A 22 -5.27 7.96 -1.42
CA THR A 22 -6.35 8.10 -0.43
C THR A 22 -6.49 9.51 0.15
N GLY A 23 -5.46 10.36 -0.01
CA GLY A 23 -5.45 11.75 0.46
C GLY A 23 -4.95 11.96 1.89
N GLN A 24 -4.44 10.90 2.57
CA GLN A 24 -3.86 11.04 3.92
C GLN A 24 -2.50 11.80 3.90
N HIS A 25 -1.66 11.52 2.91
CA HIS A 25 -0.33 12.09 2.77
C HIS A 25 -0.05 12.55 1.32
N PRO A 26 -0.71 13.60 0.84
CA PRO A 26 -0.60 14.02 -0.55
C PRO A 26 0.81 14.48 -0.94
N GLU A 27 1.57 15.09 -0.03
CA GLU A 27 2.94 15.50 -0.30
C GLU A 27 3.90 14.31 -0.42
N LYS A 28 3.75 13.31 0.47
CA LYS A 28 4.51 12.06 0.36
C LYS A 28 4.15 11.28 -0.91
N ALA A 29 2.87 11.27 -1.28
CA ALA A 29 2.42 10.66 -2.52
C ALA A 29 3.04 11.33 -3.74
N LYS A 30 3.08 12.67 -3.80
CA LYS A 30 3.73 13.44 -4.87
C LYS A 30 5.21 13.07 -5.03
N ASN A 31 5.93 12.93 -3.92
CA ASN A 31 7.34 12.54 -3.93
C ASN A 31 7.55 11.07 -4.36
N LEU A 32 6.61 10.19 -4.03
CA LEU A 32 6.63 8.79 -4.45
C LEU A 32 6.37 8.66 -5.96
N ILE A 33 5.40 9.40 -6.47
CA ILE A 33 5.03 9.41 -7.89
C ILE A 33 6.22 9.79 -8.78
N LYS A 34 7.03 10.77 -8.37
CA LYS A 34 8.24 11.18 -9.10
C LYS A 34 9.30 10.07 -9.26
N LYS A 35 9.23 9.02 -8.41
CA LYS A 35 10.18 7.89 -8.43
C LYS A 35 9.67 6.69 -9.22
N ILE A 36 8.47 6.76 -9.76
CA ILE A 36 7.90 5.72 -10.62
C ILE A 36 8.38 5.96 -12.05
N SER A 37 8.94 4.93 -12.66
CA SER A 37 9.44 4.97 -14.04
C SER A 37 8.41 4.34 -14.98
N GLY A 38 7.99 5.09 -16.01
CA GLY A 38 7.06 4.62 -17.03
C GLY A 38 5.63 5.13 -16.88
N ASP A 39 4.73 4.63 -17.71
CA ASP A 39 3.36 5.12 -17.81
C ASP A 39 2.44 4.48 -16.77
N PHE A 40 1.68 5.30 -16.08
CA PHE A 40 0.64 4.87 -15.14
C PHE A 40 -0.46 5.92 -15.02
N LYS A 41 -1.65 5.48 -14.61
CA LYS A 41 -2.75 6.40 -14.28
C LYS A 41 -2.71 6.75 -12.80
N HIS A 42 -2.93 8.02 -12.48
CA HIS A 42 -3.04 8.49 -11.09
C HIS A 42 -4.46 8.98 -10.80
N VAL A 43 -5.08 8.41 -9.77
CA VAL A 43 -6.46 8.72 -9.34
C VAL A 43 -6.45 9.15 -7.88
N LYS A 44 -6.91 10.37 -7.60
CA LYS A 44 -7.12 10.86 -6.23
C LYS A 44 -8.50 10.46 -5.73
N PHE A 45 -8.53 9.74 -4.61
CA PHE A 45 -9.79 9.34 -3.97
C PHE A 45 -10.35 10.47 -3.10
N VAL A 46 -9.50 11.13 -2.32
CA VAL A 46 -9.83 12.35 -1.57
C VAL A 46 -8.84 13.44 -1.96
N ASN A 47 -9.35 14.63 -2.27
CA ASN A 47 -8.52 15.78 -2.57
C ASN A 47 -8.01 16.40 -1.27
N GLY A 48 -6.81 16.03 -0.86
CA GLY A 48 -6.07 16.65 0.23
C GLY A 48 -4.98 17.57 -0.31
N THR A 49 -4.71 18.67 0.37
CA THR A 49 -3.63 19.61 0.01
C THR A 49 -2.45 19.53 0.96
N LYS A 50 -2.66 19.02 2.18
CA LYS A 50 -1.64 18.88 3.22
C LYS A 50 -1.68 17.49 3.84
N ASP A 51 -0.54 17.04 4.34
CA ASP A 51 -0.43 15.79 5.09
C ASP A 51 -1.25 15.86 6.39
N ILE A 52 -2.03 14.80 6.65
CA ILE A 52 -2.89 14.71 7.83
C ILE A 52 -2.12 13.98 8.93
N GLY A 53 -1.78 14.73 9.99
CA GLY A 53 -1.09 14.20 11.17
C GLY A 53 -1.90 14.29 12.47
N THR A 54 -3.11 14.88 12.44
CA THR A 54 -3.96 15.04 13.63
C THR A 54 -5.04 13.97 13.70
N TYR A 55 -5.44 13.56 14.91
CA TYR A 55 -6.52 12.58 15.11
C TYR A 55 -7.86 13.06 14.52
N THR A 56 -8.19 14.35 14.68
CA THR A 56 -9.40 14.94 14.11
C THR A 56 -9.38 14.92 12.58
N GLY A 57 -8.23 15.22 11.98
CA GLY A 57 -8.05 15.12 10.53
C GLY A 57 -8.17 13.69 10.01
N LEU A 58 -7.61 12.69 10.73
CA LEU A 58 -7.75 11.28 10.40
C LEU A 58 -9.21 10.81 10.52
N LEU A 59 -9.93 11.22 11.56
CA LEU A 59 -11.34 10.91 11.73
C LEU A 59 -12.18 11.50 10.59
N ASN A 60 -11.95 12.75 10.22
CA ASN A 60 -12.63 13.40 9.09
C ASN A 60 -12.32 12.69 7.77
N LEU A 61 -11.05 12.32 7.52
CA LEU A 61 -10.67 11.54 6.34
C LEU A 61 -11.42 10.21 6.30
N MET A 62 -11.52 9.52 7.43
CA MET A 62 -12.24 8.26 7.54
C MET A 62 -13.72 8.44 7.20
N ILE A 63 -14.39 9.44 7.76
CA ILE A 63 -15.80 9.73 7.49
C ILE A 63 -16.03 10.04 6.01
N VAL A 64 -15.25 10.97 5.44
CA VAL A 64 -15.35 11.35 4.02
C VAL A 64 -15.08 10.14 3.12
N SER A 65 -14.11 9.32 3.47
CA SER A 65 -13.79 8.10 2.71
C SER A 65 -14.91 7.08 2.78
N LEU A 66 -15.51 6.87 3.95
CA LEU A 66 -16.67 5.97 4.12
C LEU A 66 -17.85 6.42 3.26
N PHE A 67 -18.18 7.72 3.25
CA PHE A 67 -19.22 8.26 2.37
C PHE A 67 -18.89 7.96 0.91
N LYS A 68 -17.67 8.22 0.46
CA LYS A 68 -17.27 7.93 -0.92
C LYS A 68 -17.31 6.43 -1.25
N ILE A 69 -16.93 5.56 -0.31
CA ILE A 69 -17.00 4.11 -0.47
C ILE A 69 -18.45 3.67 -0.65
N ILE A 70 -19.38 4.22 0.13
CA ILE A 70 -20.80 3.86 0.10
C ILE A 70 -21.43 4.33 -1.21
N PHE A 71 -21.23 5.58 -1.61
CA PHE A 71 -21.98 6.21 -2.70
C PHE A 71 -21.30 6.15 -4.07
N LYS A 72 -19.97 5.98 -4.14
CA LYS A 72 -19.24 5.97 -5.41
C LYS A 72 -18.62 4.61 -5.70
N LYS A 73 -19.26 3.85 -6.62
CA LYS A 73 -18.65 2.64 -7.18
C LYS A 73 -17.59 3.00 -8.22
N ASN A 74 -16.45 2.32 -8.15
CA ASN A 74 -15.42 2.41 -9.18
C ASN A 74 -15.38 1.11 -9.98
N LYS A 75 -16.04 1.09 -11.14
CA LYS A 75 -16.15 -0.10 -12.00
C LYS A 75 -14.78 -0.61 -12.49
N ASN A 76 -13.78 0.26 -12.54
CA ASN A 76 -12.43 -0.08 -12.99
C ASN A 76 -11.67 -1.00 -12.02
N MET A 77 -12.16 -1.19 -10.79
CA MET A 77 -11.53 -2.10 -9.82
C MET A 77 -12.09 -3.52 -9.87
N LYS A 78 -13.22 -3.74 -10.56
CA LYS A 78 -13.83 -5.06 -10.60
C LYS A 78 -12.87 -6.05 -11.25
N ASP A 79 -12.65 -7.18 -10.55
CA ASP A 79 -11.75 -8.27 -10.94
C ASP A 79 -10.27 -7.86 -11.13
N GLN A 80 -9.91 -6.60 -10.82
CA GLN A 80 -8.53 -6.13 -10.86
C GLN A 80 -7.74 -6.55 -9.62
N LEU A 81 -6.44 -6.78 -9.80
CA LEU A 81 -5.51 -7.04 -8.71
C LEU A 81 -5.13 -5.70 -8.07
N CYS A 82 -5.51 -5.50 -6.81
CA CYS A 82 -5.30 -4.25 -6.09
C CYS A 82 -4.34 -4.48 -4.92
N ILE A 83 -3.20 -3.80 -4.95
CA ILE A 83 -2.12 -3.98 -3.97
C ILE A 83 -2.23 -2.89 -2.90
N VAL A 84 -2.19 -3.31 -1.63
CA VAL A 84 -2.05 -2.42 -0.47
C VAL A 84 -0.84 -2.82 0.35
N HIS A 85 -0.28 -1.85 1.08
CA HIS A 85 0.91 -2.06 1.89
C HIS A 85 0.85 -1.25 3.18
N GLY A 86 1.29 -1.86 4.27
CA GLY A 86 1.44 -1.23 5.57
C GLY A 86 0.19 -1.33 6.46
N ASP A 87 0.18 -0.49 7.47
CA ASP A 87 -0.71 -0.56 8.64
C ASP A 87 -1.37 0.77 8.97
N THR A 88 -1.40 1.66 8.01
CA THR A 88 -2.02 2.99 8.16
C THR A 88 -3.50 2.95 7.87
N LEU A 89 -4.22 3.97 8.34
CA LEU A 89 -5.64 4.15 8.03
C LEU A 89 -5.90 4.17 6.51
N SER A 90 -4.98 4.71 5.72
CA SER A 90 -5.03 4.67 4.25
C SER A 90 -5.09 3.25 3.70
N THR A 91 -4.33 2.33 4.29
CA THR A 91 -4.34 0.91 3.90
C THR A 91 -5.70 0.27 4.16
N LEU A 92 -6.30 0.55 5.32
CA LEU A 92 -7.64 0.07 5.67
C LEU A 92 -8.72 0.64 4.74
N ILE A 93 -8.67 1.95 4.49
CA ILE A 93 -9.57 2.62 3.54
C ILE A 93 -9.43 2.00 2.15
N GLY A 94 -8.19 1.82 1.67
CA GLY A 94 -7.90 1.17 0.39
C GLY A 94 -8.48 -0.24 0.31
N ALA A 95 -8.31 -1.05 1.35
CA ALA A 95 -8.86 -2.39 1.42
C ALA A 95 -10.40 -2.39 1.32
N PHE A 96 -11.09 -1.51 2.02
CA PHE A 96 -12.55 -1.37 1.92
C PHE A 96 -13.00 -0.93 0.52
N ILE A 97 -12.29 0.02 -0.11
CA ILE A 97 -12.57 0.46 -1.48
C ILE A 97 -12.49 -0.73 -2.44
N VAL A 98 -11.41 -1.51 -2.36
CA VAL A 98 -11.18 -2.68 -3.22
C VAL A 98 -12.31 -3.70 -3.05
N LYS A 99 -12.60 -4.10 -1.81
CA LYS A 99 -13.63 -5.13 -1.54
C LYS A 99 -15.02 -4.65 -1.93
N ARG A 100 -15.36 -3.38 -1.69
CA ARG A 100 -16.63 -2.78 -2.12
C ARG A 100 -16.81 -2.80 -3.63
N ASN A 101 -15.73 -2.66 -4.39
CA ASN A 101 -15.72 -2.63 -5.85
C ASN A 101 -15.44 -4.01 -6.48
N LYS A 102 -15.42 -5.09 -5.69
CA LYS A 102 -15.19 -6.48 -6.12
C LYS A 102 -13.82 -6.70 -6.76
N GLY A 103 -12.80 -5.93 -6.35
CA GLY A 103 -11.42 -6.18 -6.71
C GLY A 103 -10.79 -7.30 -5.87
N LYS A 104 -9.68 -7.85 -6.35
CA LYS A 104 -8.85 -8.83 -5.65
C LYS A 104 -7.79 -8.10 -4.83
N LEU A 105 -7.83 -8.24 -3.51
CA LEU A 105 -6.96 -7.52 -2.59
C LEU A 105 -5.69 -8.30 -2.28
N VAL A 106 -4.54 -7.69 -2.54
CA VAL A 106 -3.22 -8.21 -2.20
C VAL A 106 -2.62 -7.36 -1.09
N LEU A 107 -2.27 -7.97 0.03
CA LEU A 107 -1.54 -7.32 1.12
C LEU A 107 -0.06 -7.68 1.06
N LEU A 108 0.80 -6.67 0.87
CA LEU A 108 2.25 -6.84 0.96
C LEU A 108 2.72 -6.76 2.41
N GLU A 109 3.75 -7.51 2.75
CA GLU A 109 4.34 -7.64 4.10
C GLU A 109 3.26 -8.01 5.15
N ALA A 110 2.42 -8.97 4.81
CA ALA A 110 1.36 -9.46 5.69
C ALA A 110 1.92 -10.20 6.92
N GLY A 111 1.09 -10.33 7.96
CA GLY A 111 1.39 -11.15 9.13
C GLY A 111 2.27 -10.50 10.19
N LYS A 112 2.83 -9.32 9.95
CA LYS A 112 3.61 -8.60 10.96
C LYS A 112 2.71 -8.24 12.15
N SER A 113 3.09 -8.71 13.33
CA SER A 113 2.35 -8.51 14.58
C SER A 113 3.26 -7.95 15.66
N PHE A 114 2.66 -7.24 16.61
CA PHE A 114 3.34 -6.80 17.82
C PHE A 114 2.67 -7.44 19.04
N PRO A 115 3.41 -7.83 20.06
CA PRO A 115 2.84 -8.30 21.33
C PRO A 115 1.91 -7.24 21.92
N GLY A 116 0.66 -7.63 22.19
CA GLY A 116 -0.33 -6.72 22.79
C GLY A 116 -1.04 -5.83 21.76
N MET A 117 -2.09 -6.35 21.15
CA MET A 117 -2.91 -5.65 20.14
C MET A 117 -3.34 -4.24 20.57
N LEU A 118 -3.67 -4.04 21.86
CA LEU A 118 -4.11 -2.75 22.41
C LEU A 118 -2.95 -1.75 22.57
N LYS A 119 -1.72 -2.21 22.81
CA LYS A 119 -0.57 -1.32 22.98
C LYS A 119 -0.15 -0.62 21.68
N HIS A 120 -0.47 -1.23 20.53
CA HIS A 120 -0.12 -0.74 19.19
C HIS A 120 -1.39 -0.41 18.39
N PHE A 121 -2.41 0.13 19.05
CA PHE A 121 -3.58 0.68 18.37
C PHE A 121 -3.23 2.06 17.78
N PRO A 122 -3.63 2.38 16.53
CA PRO A 122 -4.53 1.62 15.64
C PRO A 122 -3.83 0.61 14.68
N GLU A 123 -2.50 0.57 14.62
CA GLU A 123 -1.73 -0.18 13.61
C GLU A 123 -2.03 -1.69 13.65
N SER A 124 -2.05 -2.30 14.85
CA SER A 124 -2.34 -3.74 15.01
C SER A 124 -3.75 -4.10 14.56
N PHE A 125 -4.70 -3.19 14.81
CA PHE A 125 -6.08 -3.35 14.36
C PHE A 125 -6.17 -3.31 12.83
N VAL A 126 -5.53 -2.32 12.21
CA VAL A 126 -5.50 -2.20 10.74
C VAL A 126 -4.87 -3.45 10.11
N ARG A 127 -3.73 -3.91 10.62
CA ARG A 127 -3.06 -5.13 10.12
C ARG A 127 -3.96 -6.34 10.15
N TYR A 128 -4.62 -6.57 11.28
CA TYR A 128 -5.54 -7.69 11.46
C TYR A 128 -6.70 -7.64 10.47
N TYR A 129 -7.41 -6.51 10.38
CA TYR A 129 -8.58 -6.40 9.53
C TYR A 129 -8.25 -6.40 8.04
N VAL A 130 -7.17 -5.74 7.63
CA VAL A 130 -6.72 -5.79 6.23
C VAL A 130 -6.31 -7.20 5.84
N ALA A 131 -5.61 -7.93 6.72
CA ALA A 131 -5.28 -9.35 6.47
C ALA A 131 -6.53 -10.22 6.30
N LYS A 132 -7.55 -10.01 7.15
CA LYS A 132 -8.84 -10.72 7.05
C LYS A 132 -9.60 -10.44 5.75
N LEU A 133 -9.45 -9.25 5.19
CA LEU A 133 -10.10 -8.83 3.95
C LEU A 133 -9.35 -9.27 2.69
N SER A 134 -8.06 -9.59 2.82
CA SER A 134 -7.19 -9.86 1.68
C SER A 134 -7.46 -11.20 1.03
N ASP A 135 -7.43 -11.24 -0.30
CA ASP A 135 -7.50 -12.46 -1.10
C ASP A 135 -6.12 -13.13 -1.20
N TYR A 136 -5.05 -12.31 -1.24
CA TYR A 136 -3.66 -12.77 -1.28
C TYR A 136 -2.84 -12.03 -0.21
N LEU A 137 -2.00 -12.79 0.50
CA LEU A 137 -1.17 -12.28 1.58
C LEU A 137 0.28 -12.64 1.31
N ILE A 138 1.09 -11.63 1.03
CA ILE A 138 2.51 -11.82 0.72
C ILE A 138 3.31 -11.73 2.01
N VAL A 139 3.99 -12.81 2.36
CA VAL A 139 4.87 -12.88 3.55
C VAL A 139 6.30 -13.19 3.13
N ASN A 140 7.26 -12.76 3.95
CA ASN A 140 8.69 -12.92 3.71
C ASN A 140 9.40 -13.80 4.77
N ASP A 141 8.68 -14.27 5.77
CA ASP A 141 9.20 -15.19 6.79
C ASP A 141 8.11 -16.12 7.34
N SER A 142 8.55 -17.17 8.09
CA SER A 142 7.69 -18.19 8.69
C SER A 142 6.82 -17.63 9.81
N ASP A 143 7.36 -16.71 10.63
CA ASP A 143 6.67 -16.19 11.81
C ASP A 143 5.45 -15.38 11.40
N HIS A 144 5.59 -14.59 10.33
CA HIS A 144 4.47 -13.85 9.73
C HIS A 144 3.40 -14.80 9.16
N LYS A 145 3.82 -15.91 8.54
CA LYS A 145 2.89 -16.94 8.06
C LYS A 145 2.12 -17.58 9.19
N GLU A 146 2.81 -17.98 10.27
CA GLU A 146 2.17 -18.55 11.46
C GLU A 146 1.18 -17.58 12.11
N GLN A 147 1.54 -16.29 12.16
CA GLN A 147 0.64 -15.27 12.69
C GLN A 147 -0.65 -15.15 11.86
N LEU A 148 -0.58 -15.23 10.54
CA LEU A 148 -1.76 -15.23 9.67
C LEU A 148 -2.64 -16.46 9.88
N ILE A 149 -2.02 -17.63 10.10
CA ILE A 149 -2.72 -18.87 10.45
C ILE A 149 -3.45 -18.71 11.79
N LYS A 150 -2.78 -18.16 12.83
CA LYS A 150 -3.39 -17.85 14.12
C LYS A 150 -4.57 -16.88 13.98
N TRP A 151 -4.49 -15.94 13.07
CA TRP A 151 -5.59 -15.05 12.74
C TRP A 151 -6.70 -15.71 11.91
N SER A 152 -6.53 -16.93 11.47
CA SER A 152 -7.49 -17.66 10.63
C SER A 152 -7.91 -16.85 9.39
N VAL A 153 -6.94 -16.29 8.66
CA VAL A 153 -7.22 -15.59 7.40
C VAL A 153 -7.75 -16.56 6.35
N LYS A 154 -8.61 -16.06 5.45
CA LYS A 154 -9.20 -16.88 4.39
C LYS A 154 -8.46 -16.78 3.05
N GLY A 155 -7.63 -15.73 2.90
CA GLY A 155 -6.86 -15.50 1.69
C GLY A 155 -5.68 -16.47 1.54
N GLU A 156 -5.18 -16.58 0.33
CA GLU A 156 -4.02 -17.39 0.00
C GLU A 156 -2.75 -16.73 0.51
N ILE A 157 -1.93 -17.49 1.25
CA ILE A 157 -0.65 -17.01 1.81
C ILE A 157 0.48 -17.42 0.88
N LEU A 158 1.13 -16.41 0.28
CA LEU A 158 2.25 -16.57 -0.64
C LEU A 158 3.55 -16.14 0.04
N THR A 159 4.52 -17.05 0.13
CA THR A 159 5.83 -16.75 0.72
C THR A 159 6.82 -16.33 -0.37
N ILE A 160 7.47 -15.18 -0.18
CA ILE A 160 8.53 -14.69 -1.06
C ILE A 160 9.87 -14.72 -0.33
N ALA A 161 10.93 -15.12 -1.05
CA ALA A 161 12.27 -15.29 -0.47
C ALA A 161 12.94 -13.96 -0.09
N ARG A 162 12.49 -12.82 -0.62
CA ARG A 162 13.16 -11.53 -0.46
C ARG A 162 12.17 -10.39 -0.19
N ASN A 163 12.50 -9.57 0.80
CA ASN A 163 11.71 -8.39 1.12
C ASN A 163 11.93 -7.29 0.08
N THR A 164 10.85 -6.67 -0.39
CA THR A 164 10.86 -5.55 -1.35
C THR A 164 11.67 -4.33 -0.90
N ILE A 165 12.03 -4.25 0.39
CA ILE A 165 12.88 -3.17 0.91
C ILE A 165 14.29 -3.22 0.30
N TYR A 166 14.83 -4.41 0.03
CA TYR A 166 16.15 -4.56 -0.60
C TYR A 166 16.17 -3.97 -2.01
N ASP A 167 15.10 -4.19 -2.77
CA ASP A 167 14.97 -3.65 -4.11
C ASP A 167 14.80 -2.12 -4.07
N SER A 168 14.10 -1.60 -3.06
CA SER A 168 13.96 -0.15 -2.83
C SER A 168 15.28 0.52 -2.46
N LEU A 169 16.10 -0.12 -1.62
CA LEU A 169 17.42 0.38 -1.24
C LEU A 169 18.38 0.40 -2.43
N ASN A 170 18.33 -0.62 -3.28
CA ASN A 170 19.13 -0.66 -4.50
C ASN A 170 18.76 0.49 -5.45
N LEU A 171 17.48 0.81 -5.61
CA LEU A 171 17.04 1.95 -6.42
C LEU A 171 17.60 3.28 -5.88
N VAL A 172 17.50 3.51 -4.55
CA VAL A 172 18.03 4.72 -3.92
C VAL A 172 19.55 4.82 -4.04
N SER A 173 20.27 3.69 -3.91
CA SER A 173 21.74 3.67 -4.05
C SER A 173 22.18 3.98 -5.47
N LEU A 174 21.43 3.55 -6.47
CA LEU A 174 21.66 3.86 -7.88
C LEU A 174 21.42 5.35 -8.17
N GLU A 175 20.32 5.92 -7.66
CA GLU A 175 20.03 7.36 -7.77
C GLU A 175 21.17 8.20 -7.20
N ASN A 176 21.65 7.89 -6.00
CA ASN A 176 22.77 8.60 -5.34
C ASN A 176 24.10 8.49 -6.11
N LYS A 177 24.36 7.36 -6.77
CA LYS A 177 25.55 7.19 -7.62
C LYS A 177 25.46 8.04 -8.89
N ILE A 178 24.27 8.13 -9.50
CA ILE A 178 24.04 8.94 -10.71
C ILE A 178 24.17 10.44 -10.38
N GLU A 179 23.64 10.90 -9.26
CA GLU A 179 23.77 12.30 -8.82
C GLU A 179 25.24 12.67 -8.54
N LYS A 180 25.99 11.81 -7.83
CA LYS A 180 27.42 12.04 -7.59
C LYS A 180 28.23 12.12 -8.89
N ASN A 181 27.94 11.29 -9.88
CA ASN A 181 28.62 11.33 -11.16
C ASN A 181 28.29 12.58 -11.99
N LYS A 182 27.06 13.15 -11.83
CA LYS A 182 26.70 14.42 -12.49
C LYS A 182 27.40 15.62 -11.91
N VAL A 183 27.74 15.61 -10.63
CA VAL A 183 28.47 16.70 -9.96
C VAL A 183 29.97 16.68 -10.27
N THR A 184 30.51 15.55 -10.72
CA THR A 184 31.96 15.40 -11.04
C THR A 184 32.31 15.81 -12.48
N ILE A 185 31.32 16.16 -13.31
CA ILE A 185 31.51 16.54 -14.74
C ILE A 185 31.27 18.05 -14.96
N SER A 186 31.14 18.86 -13.92
CA SER A 186 31.00 20.32 -14.01
C SER A 186 32.29 21.05 -13.63
#